data_da7ba3ea29bddd75dddadbf94b077a8e
#
_entry.id   da7ba3ea29bddd75dddadbf94b077a8e
#
_cell.length_a   1.000
_cell.length_b   1.000
_cell.length_c   1.000
_cell.angle_alpha   90.00
_cell.angle_beta   90.00
_cell.angle_gamma   90.00
#
_symmetry.space_group_name_H-M   'P 1'
#
loop_
_entity.id
_entity.type
_entity.pdbx_description
1 polymer ?
#
loop_
_entity_poly.entity_id
_entity_poly.type
_entity_poly.pdbx_seq_one_letter_code
_entity_poly.pdbx_strand_id
1 'polypeptide(L)'
;MQAFPTPQELVQATVHRRRVFLHTHKLWRPDTAKRRLEIFARADQFCGAEAVTRAKSLLALSLAAVLTTLEARLTAYRAEIEKRFAEHPDHDVFGSLPGAGDKLAPRLLSEFGSDRDQYPAAQNVQCVAGTAPVSYSSGQIKRAKIRWHCDRHFRHT
;
A
#
# COMPACT_ATOMS: atom_id res chain seq x y z
N MET A 1 14.47 12.95 5.56
CA MET A 1 14.43 13.41 6.96
C MET A 1 15.82 13.62 7.56
N GLN A 2 16.84 12.86 7.21
CA GLN A 2 18.20 13.08 7.75
C GLN A 2 18.85 14.41 7.34
N ALA A 3 18.42 15.05 6.25
CA ALA A 3 19.02 16.29 5.76
C ALA A 3 18.62 17.55 6.56
N PHE A 4 17.44 17.54 7.18
CA PHE A 4 16.89 18.63 7.99
C PHE A 4 16.11 18.00 9.16
N PRO A 5 16.77 17.63 10.26
CA PRO A 5 16.15 16.98 11.40
C PRO A 5 15.19 17.89 12.18
N THR A 6 15.36 19.20 12.08
CA THR A 6 14.47 20.17 12.72
C THR A 6 13.93 21.20 11.73
N PRO A 7 12.75 21.79 11.97
CA PRO A 7 12.22 22.90 11.17
C PRO A 7 13.14 24.12 11.15
N GLN A 8 13.85 24.40 12.24
CA GLN A 8 14.81 25.49 12.36
C GLN A 8 15.97 25.32 11.37
N GLU A 9 16.53 24.13 11.27
CA GLU A 9 17.59 23.83 10.29
C GLU A 9 17.11 23.96 8.86
N LEU A 10 15.82 23.61 8.60
CA LEU A 10 15.22 23.80 7.30
C LEU A 10 15.11 25.28 6.91
N VAL A 11 14.74 26.15 7.86
CA VAL A 11 14.65 27.61 7.67
C VAL A 11 16.04 28.23 7.48
N GLN A 12 17.04 27.78 8.25
CA GLN A 12 18.40 28.27 8.14
C GLN A 12 19.12 27.80 6.85
N ALA A 13 18.63 26.73 6.23
CA ALA A 13 19.21 26.25 5.00
C ALA A 13 19.02 27.26 3.85
N THR A 14 20.03 27.41 3.00
CA THR A 14 19.95 28.26 1.82
C THR A 14 18.88 27.76 0.84
N VAL A 15 18.31 28.65 0.03
CA VAL A 15 17.36 28.29 -1.03
C VAL A 15 17.95 27.25 -1.98
N HIS A 16 19.24 27.35 -2.28
CA HIS A 16 19.94 26.37 -3.11
C HIS A 16 19.92 24.97 -2.47
N ARG A 17 20.27 24.85 -1.18
CA ARG A 17 20.27 23.57 -0.46
C ARG A 17 18.88 22.94 -0.37
N ARG A 18 17.82 23.74 -0.15
CA ARG A 18 16.42 23.28 -0.19
C ARG A 18 16.02 22.78 -1.59
N ARG A 19 16.45 23.49 -2.65
CA ARG A 19 16.21 23.10 -4.04
C ARG A 19 16.90 21.78 -4.38
N VAL A 20 18.19 21.66 -4.07
CA VAL A 20 18.96 20.41 -4.24
C VAL A 20 18.29 19.25 -3.55
N PHE A 21 17.84 19.43 -2.30
CA PHE A 21 17.11 18.41 -1.57
C PHE A 21 15.85 17.96 -2.31
N LEU A 22 15.03 18.89 -2.83
CA LEU A 22 13.82 18.53 -3.58
C LEU A 22 14.15 17.76 -4.86
N HIS A 23 15.23 18.10 -5.56
CA HIS A 23 15.67 17.38 -6.76
C HIS A 23 16.19 15.98 -6.42
N THR A 24 17.07 15.86 -5.46
CA THR A 24 17.68 14.57 -5.03
C THR A 24 16.61 13.55 -4.64
N HIS A 25 15.57 14.01 -3.95
CA HIS A 25 14.48 13.14 -3.52
C HIS A 25 13.32 13.03 -4.51
N LYS A 26 13.49 13.48 -5.78
CA LYS A 26 12.45 13.47 -6.82
C LYS A 26 11.15 14.16 -6.42
N LEU A 27 11.23 15.13 -5.51
CA LEU A 27 10.12 15.93 -5.00
C LEU A 27 9.95 17.25 -5.75
N TRP A 28 10.85 17.55 -6.69
CA TRP A 28 10.76 18.74 -7.54
C TRP A 28 9.66 18.56 -8.57
N ARG A 29 8.64 19.42 -8.50
CA ARG A 29 7.59 19.55 -9.52
C ARG A 29 7.43 21.05 -9.82
N PRO A 30 7.53 21.49 -11.08
CA PRO A 30 7.49 22.92 -11.46
C PRO A 30 6.29 23.65 -10.82
N ASP A 31 5.10 23.06 -10.92
CA ASP A 31 3.85 23.65 -10.44
C ASP A 31 3.78 23.85 -8.92
N THR A 32 4.47 23.01 -8.14
CA THR A 32 4.42 23.03 -6.68
C THR A 32 5.73 23.47 -6.03
N ALA A 33 6.80 23.62 -6.80
CA ALA A 33 8.14 23.90 -6.27
C ALA A 33 8.19 25.23 -5.52
N LYS A 34 7.62 26.30 -6.09
CA LYS A 34 7.55 27.63 -5.44
C LYS A 34 6.85 27.55 -4.11
N ARG A 35 5.65 26.96 -4.06
CA ARG A 35 4.87 26.78 -2.83
C ARG A 35 5.65 25.96 -1.77
N ARG A 36 6.35 24.92 -2.18
CA ARG A 36 7.17 24.11 -1.26
C ARG A 36 8.32 24.91 -0.66
N LEU A 37 9.01 25.70 -1.47
CA LEU A 37 10.08 26.57 -0.99
C LEU A 37 9.56 27.65 -0.03
N GLU A 38 8.38 28.21 -0.27
CA GLU A 38 7.70 29.16 0.63
C GLU A 38 7.32 28.50 1.96
N ILE A 39 6.79 27.28 1.93
CA ILE A 39 6.49 26.50 3.15
C ILE A 39 7.77 26.24 3.93
N PHE A 40 8.85 25.84 3.27
CA PHE A 40 10.14 25.59 3.91
C PHE A 40 10.72 26.87 4.54
N ALA A 41 10.51 28.02 3.91
CA ALA A 41 10.98 29.30 4.45
C ALA A 41 10.26 29.74 5.72
N ARG A 42 9.05 29.21 5.96
CA ARG A 42 8.20 29.54 7.12
C ARG A 42 8.04 28.39 8.10
N ALA A 43 8.91 27.36 8.01
CA ALA A 43 8.77 26.16 8.82
C ALA A 43 8.92 26.42 10.32
N ASP A 44 9.63 27.47 10.72
CA ASP A 44 9.79 27.94 12.10
C ASP A 44 8.48 28.41 12.75
N GLN A 45 7.55 28.93 11.95
CA GLN A 45 6.22 29.37 12.44
C GLN A 45 5.38 28.21 12.99
N PHE A 46 5.74 26.99 12.64
CA PHE A 46 5.07 25.77 13.10
C PHE A 46 5.80 25.07 14.27
N CYS A 47 6.83 25.72 14.81
CA CYS A 47 7.57 25.19 15.95
C CYS A 47 6.90 25.60 17.27
N GLY A 48 6.72 24.63 18.15
CA GLY A 48 6.39 24.89 19.56
C GLY A 48 7.62 25.23 20.39
N ALA A 49 7.51 25.07 21.71
CA ALA A 49 8.66 25.17 22.61
C ALA A 49 9.80 24.23 22.15
N GLU A 50 11.06 24.65 22.38
CA GLU A 50 12.25 23.93 21.91
C GLU A 50 12.24 22.43 22.29
N ALA A 51 11.90 22.14 23.56
CA ALA A 51 11.80 20.76 24.04
C ALA A 51 10.78 19.91 23.26
N VAL A 52 9.62 20.48 22.93
CA VAL A 52 8.58 19.82 22.16
C VAL A 52 9.03 19.59 20.71
N THR A 53 9.67 20.58 20.10
CA THR A 53 10.21 20.47 18.74
C THR A 53 11.28 19.40 18.66
N ARG A 54 12.19 19.34 19.63
CA ARG A 54 13.23 18.32 19.74
C ARG A 54 12.65 16.92 19.90
N ALA A 55 11.67 16.75 20.82
CA ALA A 55 11.01 15.45 21.02
C ALA A 55 10.30 14.97 19.75
N LYS A 56 9.56 15.86 19.06
CA LYS A 56 8.88 15.53 17.79
C LYS A 56 9.89 15.20 16.68
N SER A 57 11.02 15.86 16.61
CA SER A 57 12.07 15.56 15.63
C SER A 57 12.68 14.18 15.87
N LEU A 58 12.97 13.83 17.12
CA LEU A 58 13.44 12.49 17.47
C LEU A 58 12.41 11.41 17.11
N LEU A 59 11.14 11.65 17.44
CA LEU A 59 10.06 10.72 17.05
C LEU A 59 9.99 10.57 15.53
N ALA A 60 10.02 11.66 14.77
CA ALA A 60 9.97 11.62 13.31
C ALA A 60 11.16 10.84 12.71
N LEU A 61 12.37 11.01 13.25
CA LEU A 61 13.54 10.24 12.83
C LEU A 61 13.40 8.74 13.15
N SER A 62 12.89 8.41 14.33
CA SER A 62 12.63 7.03 14.73
C SER A 62 11.59 6.36 13.81
N LEU A 63 10.49 7.05 13.53
CA LEU A 63 9.47 6.55 12.60
C LEU A 63 10.02 6.38 11.18
N ALA A 64 10.85 7.31 10.70
CA ALA A 64 11.50 7.18 9.40
C ALA A 64 12.43 5.96 9.33
N ALA A 65 13.18 5.67 10.39
CA ALA A 65 14.02 4.47 10.47
C ALA A 65 13.19 3.18 10.44
N VAL A 66 12.08 3.14 11.18
CA VAL A 66 11.14 2.01 11.15
C VAL A 66 10.57 1.80 9.74
N LEU A 67 10.11 2.88 9.08
CA LEU A 67 9.59 2.80 7.71
C LEU A 67 10.63 2.28 6.73
N THR A 68 11.87 2.75 6.80
CA THR A 68 12.95 2.26 5.93
C THR A 68 13.19 0.76 6.13
N THR A 69 13.17 0.29 7.38
CA THR A 69 13.31 -1.13 7.68
C THR A 69 12.14 -1.94 7.13
N LEU A 70 10.91 -1.45 7.29
CA LEU A 70 9.72 -2.10 6.76
C LEU A 70 9.74 -2.18 5.23
N GLU A 71 10.14 -1.12 4.53
CA GLU A 71 10.28 -1.12 3.07
C GLU A 71 11.27 -2.17 2.59
N ALA A 72 12.43 -2.28 3.26
CA ALA A 72 13.43 -3.30 2.94
C ALA A 72 12.85 -4.72 3.14
N ARG A 73 12.11 -4.96 4.22
CA ARG A 73 11.46 -6.24 4.48
C ARG A 73 10.36 -6.56 3.47
N LEU A 74 9.52 -5.58 3.13
CA LEU A 74 8.49 -5.74 2.10
C LEU A 74 9.09 -6.07 0.73
N THR A 75 10.21 -5.46 0.38
CA THR A 75 10.93 -5.77 -0.86
C THR A 75 11.43 -7.21 -0.87
N ALA A 76 12.02 -7.68 0.25
CA ALA A 76 12.46 -9.05 0.39
C ALA A 76 11.30 -10.06 0.31
N TYR A 77 10.17 -9.78 0.98
CA TYR A 77 8.98 -10.62 0.88
C TYR A 77 8.41 -10.69 -0.54
N ARG A 78 8.38 -9.56 -1.25
CA ARG A 78 7.91 -9.55 -2.64
C ARG A 78 8.77 -10.41 -3.53
N ALA A 79 10.09 -10.32 -3.41
CA ALA A 79 11.01 -11.16 -4.18
C ALA A 79 10.83 -12.67 -3.88
N GLU A 80 10.62 -13.02 -2.61
CA GLU A 80 10.38 -14.42 -2.22
C GLU A 80 9.02 -14.93 -2.73
N ILE A 81 7.95 -14.10 -2.64
CA ILE A 81 6.63 -14.44 -3.16
C ILE A 81 6.70 -14.66 -4.67
N GLU A 82 7.35 -13.76 -5.41
CA GLU A 82 7.50 -13.84 -6.86
C GLU A 82 8.23 -15.13 -7.25
N LYS A 83 9.34 -15.44 -6.57
CA LYS A 83 10.08 -16.68 -6.77
C LYS A 83 9.22 -17.92 -6.54
N ARG A 84 8.52 -17.98 -5.40
CA ARG A 84 7.64 -19.11 -5.05
C ARG A 84 6.48 -19.27 -6.01
N PHE A 85 5.92 -18.16 -6.45
CA PHE A 85 4.84 -18.16 -7.43
C PHE A 85 5.32 -18.69 -8.79
N ALA A 86 6.50 -18.28 -9.26
CA ALA A 86 7.09 -18.76 -10.50
C ALA A 86 7.40 -20.27 -10.50
N GLU A 87 7.71 -20.83 -9.33
CA GLU A 87 7.96 -22.26 -9.15
C GLU A 87 6.68 -23.10 -9.00
N HIS A 88 5.52 -22.45 -8.85
CA HIS A 88 4.26 -23.15 -8.57
C HIS A 88 3.64 -23.76 -9.84
N PRO A 89 3.10 -25.00 -9.80
CA PRO A 89 2.48 -25.67 -10.96
C PRO A 89 1.35 -24.85 -11.62
N ASP A 90 0.62 -24.07 -10.84
CA ASP A 90 -0.49 -23.25 -11.31
C ASP A 90 -0.10 -21.81 -11.70
N HIS A 91 1.20 -21.51 -11.78
CA HIS A 91 1.70 -20.20 -12.16
C HIS A 91 1.03 -19.66 -13.42
N ASP A 92 1.02 -20.47 -14.49
CA ASP A 92 0.50 -20.06 -15.78
C ASP A 92 -1.02 -19.81 -15.75
N VAL A 93 -1.75 -20.60 -14.96
CA VAL A 93 -3.19 -20.43 -14.78
C VAL A 93 -3.52 -19.08 -14.19
N PHE A 94 -2.92 -18.74 -13.04
CA PHE A 94 -3.20 -17.48 -12.34
C PHE A 94 -2.54 -16.29 -13.01
N GLY A 95 -1.39 -16.46 -13.63
CA GLY A 95 -0.68 -15.41 -14.38
C GLY A 95 -1.37 -15.00 -15.68
N SER A 96 -2.16 -15.91 -16.30
CA SER A 96 -2.91 -15.61 -17.52
C SER A 96 -4.23 -14.87 -17.27
N LEU A 97 -4.68 -14.73 -16.03
CA LEU A 97 -5.95 -14.08 -15.73
C LEU A 97 -5.91 -12.58 -16.08
N PRO A 98 -6.92 -12.06 -16.77
CA PRO A 98 -6.98 -10.64 -17.12
C PRO A 98 -6.91 -9.75 -15.87
N GLY A 99 -5.92 -8.85 -15.82
CA GLY A 99 -5.72 -7.95 -14.68
C GLY A 99 -4.92 -8.55 -13.53
N ALA A 100 -4.61 -9.84 -13.53
CA ALA A 100 -3.73 -10.44 -12.55
C ALA A 100 -2.27 -10.12 -12.92
N GLY A 101 -1.72 -9.06 -12.34
CA GLY A 101 -0.29 -8.74 -12.44
C GLY A 101 0.52 -9.42 -11.34
N ASP A 102 1.82 -9.12 -11.29
CA ASP A 102 2.82 -9.73 -10.40
C ASP A 102 2.43 -9.75 -8.90
N LYS A 103 1.48 -8.90 -8.49
CA LYS A 103 1.00 -8.85 -7.10
C LYS A 103 -0.30 -9.62 -6.90
N LEU A 104 -1.18 -9.59 -7.90
CA LEU A 104 -2.52 -10.13 -7.75
C LEU A 104 -2.56 -11.63 -8.04
N ALA A 105 -1.79 -12.10 -9.03
CA ALA A 105 -1.75 -13.51 -9.39
C ALA A 105 -1.30 -14.42 -8.23
N PRO A 106 -0.18 -14.16 -7.53
CA PRO A 106 0.22 -14.97 -6.38
C PRO A 106 -0.77 -14.87 -5.21
N ARG A 107 -1.43 -13.73 -5.04
CA ARG A 107 -2.45 -13.56 -4.02
C ARG A 107 -3.70 -14.38 -4.33
N LEU A 108 -4.17 -14.36 -5.58
CA LEU A 108 -5.28 -15.23 -6.04
C LEU A 108 -4.98 -16.71 -5.80
N LEU A 109 -3.76 -17.15 -6.14
CA LEU A 109 -3.31 -18.50 -5.86
C LEU A 109 -3.36 -18.84 -4.37
N SER A 110 -2.89 -17.94 -3.51
CA SER A 110 -2.87 -18.17 -2.06
C SER A 110 -4.28 -18.26 -1.45
N GLU A 111 -5.23 -17.47 -1.96
CA GLU A 111 -6.62 -17.49 -1.49
C GLU A 111 -7.39 -18.70 -2.06
N PHE A 112 -7.09 -19.08 -3.30
CA PHE A 112 -7.70 -20.24 -3.94
C PHE A 112 -7.22 -21.57 -3.35
N GLY A 113 -5.94 -21.63 -2.99
CA GLY A 113 -5.27 -22.82 -2.47
C GLY A 113 -4.92 -23.83 -3.58
N SER A 114 -4.27 -24.92 -3.15
CA SER A 114 -3.82 -25.99 -4.05
C SER A 114 -4.77 -27.19 -4.11
N ASP A 115 -5.77 -27.24 -3.23
CA ASP A 115 -6.76 -28.30 -3.18
C ASP A 115 -7.91 -27.99 -4.17
N ARG A 116 -7.91 -28.69 -5.29
CA ARG A 116 -8.92 -28.54 -6.35
C ARG A 116 -10.27 -29.16 -5.98
N ASP A 117 -10.25 -30.17 -5.14
CA ASP A 117 -11.48 -30.89 -4.75
C ASP A 117 -12.37 -30.05 -3.84
N GLN A 118 -11.79 -29.02 -3.21
CA GLN A 118 -12.52 -28.01 -2.45
C GLN A 118 -13.58 -27.26 -3.30
N TYR A 119 -13.33 -27.15 -4.62
CA TYR A 119 -14.19 -26.40 -5.53
C TYR A 119 -14.69 -27.26 -6.69
N PRO A 120 -15.65 -28.17 -6.46
CA PRO A 120 -16.15 -29.08 -7.50
C PRO A 120 -16.80 -28.35 -8.68
N ALA A 121 -17.20 -27.07 -8.51
CA ALA A 121 -17.77 -26.26 -9.57
C ALA A 121 -17.40 -24.78 -9.39
N ALA A 122 -17.39 -24.01 -10.47
CA ALA A 122 -17.11 -22.56 -10.46
C ALA A 122 -18.04 -21.79 -9.50
N GLN A 123 -19.28 -22.23 -9.33
CA GLN A 123 -20.23 -21.64 -8.40
C GLN A 123 -19.76 -21.71 -6.94
N ASN A 124 -19.01 -22.75 -6.56
CA ASN A 124 -18.46 -22.88 -5.21
C ASN A 124 -17.45 -21.76 -4.95
N VAL A 125 -16.56 -21.48 -5.91
CA VAL A 125 -15.60 -20.36 -5.84
C VAL A 125 -16.35 -19.03 -5.71
N GLN A 126 -17.36 -18.79 -6.53
CA GLN A 126 -18.20 -17.59 -6.47
C GLN A 126 -18.89 -17.43 -5.10
N CYS A 127 -19.34 -18.53 -4.50
CA CYS A 127 -19.96 -18.51 -3.18
C CYS A 127 -18.95 -18.13 -2.08
N VAL A 128 -17.75 -18.72 -2.11
CA VAL A 128 -16.69 -18.43 -1.14
C VAL A 128 -16.20 -16.99 -1.29
N ALA A 129 -15.94 -16.54 -2.51
CA ALA A 129 -15.57 -15.15 -2.80
C ALA A 129 -16.72 -14.16 -2.59
N GLY A 130 -17.95 -14.64 -2.38
CA GLY A 130 -19.13 -13.80 -2.17
C GLY A 130 -19.58 -13.00 -3.39
N THR A 131 -19.14 -13.37 -4.58
CA THR A 131 -19.57 -12.77 -5.85
C THR A 131 -20.91 -13.35 -6.33
N ALA A 132 -21.25 -14.57 -5.89
CA ALA A 132 -22.57 -15.15 -6.16
C ALA A 132 -23.65 -14.44 -5.32
N PRO A 133 -24.73 -13.94 -5.95
CA PRO A 133 -25.82 -13.32 -5.23
C PRO A 133 -26.62 -14.34 -4.41
N VAL A 134 -27.25 -13.88 -3.34
CA VAL A 134 -28.20 -14.66 -2.56
C VAL A 134 -29.63 -14.27 -2.99
N SER A 135 -30.38 -15.23 -3.47
CA SER A 135 -31.79 -15.03 -3.79
C SER A 135 -32.63 -15.02 -2.51
N TYR A 136 -33.40 -13.99 -2.34
CA TYR A 136 -34.39 -13.86 -1.28
C TYR A 136 -35.79 -13.83 -1.89
N SER A 137 -36.63 -14.75 -1.49
CA SER A 137 -38.03 -14.75 -1.94
C SER A 137 -38.96 -14.86 -0.74
N SER A 138 -39.96 -14.00 -0.70
CA SER A 138 -41.05 -14.02 0.29
C SER A 138 -42.35 -13.65 -0.42
N GLY A 139 -43.27 -14.62 -0.55
CA GLY A 139 -44.48 -14.45 -1.32
C GLY A 139 -44.18 -14.14 -2.80
N GLN A 140 -44.72 -13.01 -3.28
CA GLN A 140 -44.49 -12.54 -4.66
C GLN A 140 -43.20 -11.74 -4.84
N ILE A 141 -42.46 -11.43 -3.75
CA ILE A 141 -41.26 -10.61 -3.80
C ILE A 141 -40.04 -11.51 -4.01
N LYS A 142 -39.33 -11.30 -5.12
CA LYS A 142 -38.02 -11.92 -5.39
C LYS A 142 -36.96 -10.82 -5.44
N ARG A 143 -35.92 -10.94 -4.65
CA ARG A 143 -34.79 -9.99 -4.60
C ARG A 143 -33.47 -10.73 -4.59
N ALA A 144 -32.49 -10.21 -5.31
CA ALA A 144 -31.09 -10.62 -5.17
C ALA A 144 -30.37 -9.69 -4.20
N LYS A 145 -29.63 -10.27 -3.26
CA LYS A 145 -28.84 -9.54 -2.29
C LYS A 145 -27.38 -9.96 -2.37
N ILE A 146 -26.49 -9.04 -2.00
CA ILE A 146 -25.07 -9.34 -1.87
C ILE A 146 -24.88 -10.38 -0.77
N ARG A 147 -24.03 -11.36 -1.04
CA ARG A 147 -23.63 -12.37 -0.05
C ARG A 147 -22.70 -11.74 0.98
N TRP A 148 -23.13 -11.57 2.20
CA TRP A 148 -22.33 -11.04 3.31
C TRP A 148 -21.43 -12.10 3.95
N HIS A 149 -21.89 -13.34 3.99
CA HIS A 149 -21.15 -14.48 4.52
C HIS A 149 -20.24 -15.05 3.44
N CYS A 150 -18.99 -14.59 3.40
CA CYS A 150 -17.99 -14.95 2.41
C CYS A 150 -16.58 -14.68 2.96
N ASP A 151 -15.58 -15.24 2.32
CA ASP A 151 -14.20 -14.86 2.55
C ASP A 151 -13.96 -13.44 2.01
N ARG A 152 -13.68 -12.49 2.94
CA ARG A 152 -13.46 -11.08 2.57
C ARG A 152 -12.14 -10.88 1.89
N HIS A 153 -11.11 -11.66 2.24
CA HIS A 153 -9.79 -11.55 1.60
C HIS A 153 -9.88 -12.00 0.16
N PHE A 154 -10.52 -13.14 -0.08
CA PHE A 154 -10.75 -13.65 -1.44
C PHE A 154 -11.60 -12.68 -2.28
N ARG A 155 -12.63 -12.06 -1.70
CA ARG A 155 -13.47 -11.08 -2.41
C ARG A 155 -12.67 -9.84 -2.85
N HIS A 156 -11.70 -9.39 -2.06
CA HIS A 156 -10.92 -8.18 -2.32
C HIS A 156 -9.66 -8.43 -3.14
N THR A 157 -9.38 -9.68 -3.45
CA THR A 157 -8.36 -10.10 -4.38
C THR A 157 -8.90 -10.10 -5.78
#